data_ba89e389e41d05bc8631ad9cd513627c
#
_entry.id   ba89e389e41d05bc8631ad9cd513627c
#
_cell.length_a   1.000
_cell.length_b   1.000
_cell.length_c   1.000
_cell.angle_alpha   90.00
_cell.angle_beta   90.00
_cell.angle_gamma   90.00
#
_symmetry.space_group_name_H-M   'P 1'
#
loop_
_entity.id
_entity.type
_entity.pdbx_description
1 polymer ?
#
loop_
_entity_poly.entity_id
_entity_poly.type
_entity_poly.pdbx_seq_one_letter_code
_entity_poly.pdbx_strand_id
1 'polypeptide(L)'
;MGADFAYIGTRFIATEEANASEGYKDMIVESTANDIMYSSTFTGVHGNYLKPSVVNAGLDPDNLPYADKNDMNFGSSGMGGDNQKKAWKDIWGSGQGIGNLHEVPSVRDAVDALVGEYEEAKKALDTKSA
;
A
#
# COMPACT_ATOMS: atom_id res chain seq x y z
N MET A 1 -2.42 12.36 19.48
CA MET A 1 -1.48 11.23 19.61
C MET A 1 -0.01 11.67 19.49
N GLY A 2 0.29 12.94 19.32
CA GLY A 2 1.63 13.51 19.39
C GLY A 2 2.47 13.41 18.11
N ALA A 3 1.88 13.08 16.99
CA ALA A 3 2.57 13.16 15.70
C ALA A 3 2.49 14.61 15.19
N ASP A 4 3.62 15.15 14.74
CA ASP A 4 3.69 16.50 14.16
C ASP A 4 3.34 16.49 12.66
N PHE A 5 3.61 15.37 11.97
CA PHE A 5 3.40 15.21 10.53
C PHE A 5 2.85 13.84 10.21
N ALA A 6 2.13 13.74 9.08
CA ALA A 6 1.70 12.49 8.47
C ALA A 6 2.45 12.25 7.16
N TYR A 7 2.97 11.02 6.96
CA TYR A 7 3.54 10.58 5.69
C TYR A 7 2.52 9.69 4.99
N ILE A 8 1.94 10.18 3.88
CA ILE A 8 0.82 9.53 3.21
C ILE A 8 1.25 9.15 1.78
N GLY A 9 1.31 7.85 1.48
CA GLY A 9 1.65 7.34 0.16
C GLY A 9 0.45 6.72 -0.57
N THR A 10 -0.16 5.70 0.01
CA THR A 10 -1.17 4.87 -0.65
C THR A 10 -2.39 5.66 -1.13
N ARG A 11 -2.85 6.65 -0.37
CA ARG A 11 -3.97 7.51 -0.78
C ARG A 11 -3.70 8.24 -2.10
N PHE A 12 -2.45 8.65 -2.33
CA PHE A 12 -2.06 9.32 -3.56
C PHE A 12 -1.76 8.38 -4.72
N ILE A 13 -1.50 7.08 -4.47
CA ILE A 13 -1.46 6.08 -5.53
C ILE A 13 -2.84 5.90 -6.16
N ALA A 14 -3.90 5.91 -5.35
CA ALA A 14 -5.29 5.82 -5.79
C ALA A 14 -5.86 7.21 -6.15
N THR A 15 -5.19 7.93 -7.04
CA THR A 15 -5.68 9.19 -7.61
C THR A 15 -5.64 9.15 -9.13
N GLU A 16 -6.45 9.99 -9.79
CA GLU A 16 -6.53 10.06 -11.25
C GLU A 16 -5.16 10.34 -11.88
N GLU A 17 -4.41 11.30 -11.30
CA GLU A 17 -3.12 11.78 -11.83
C GLU A 17 -1.94 10.85 -11.54
N ALA A 18 -2.09 9.89 -10.63
CA ALA A 18 -1.01 8.96 -10.33
C ALA A 18 -0.68 8.07 -11.52
N ASN A 19 0.61 7.91 -11.81
CA ASN A 19 1.10 7.02 -12.88
C ASN A 19 1.13 5.54 -12.40
N ALA A 20 0.07 5.10 -11.72
CA ALA A 20 -0.17 3.72 -11.36
C ALA A 20 -1.14 3.09 -12.37
N SER A 21 -1.05 1.76 -12.58
CA SER A 21 -2.03 1.07 -13.43
C SER A 21 -3.42 1.13 -12.81
N GLU A 22 -4.47 1.15 -13.66
CA GLU A 22 -5.86 1.14 -13.17
C GLU A 22 -6.12 -0.03 -12.24
N GLY A 23 -5.65 -1.24 -12.58
CA GLY A 23 -5.81 -2.41 -11.71
C GLY A 23 -5.16 -2.26 -10.34
N TYR A 24 -4.09 -1.45 -10.20
CA TYR A 24 -3.51 -1.16 -8.90
C TYR A 24 -4.38 -0.19 -8.09
N LYS A 25 -4.89 0.86 -8.74
CA LYS A 25 -5.81 1.81 -8.11
C LYS A 25 -7.09 1.14 -7.64
N ASP A 26 -7.70 0.32 -8.51
CA ASP A 26 -8.91 -0.45 -8.21
C ASP A 26 -8.66 -1.40 -7.03
N MET A 27 -7.56 -2.13 -7.05
CA MET A 27 -7.20 -3.05 -5.97
C MET A 27 -7.02 -2.33 -4.62
N ILE A 28 -6.47 -1.11 -4.61
CA ILE A 28 -6.38 -0.30 -3.38
C ILE A 28 -7.77 0.04 -2.86
N VAL A 29 -8.68 0.45 -3.73
CA VAL A 29 -10.05 0.86 -3.37
C VAL A 29 -10.89 -0.34 -2.88
N GLU A 30 -10.69 -1.51 -3.48
CA GLU A 30 -11.42 -2.74 -3.15
C GLU A 30 -10.88 -3.47 -1.92
N SER A 31 -9.64 -3.17 -1.51
CA SER A 31 -8.96 -3.87 -0.41
C SER A 31 -9.17 -3.19 0.95
N THR A 32 -8.97 -3.98 1.99
CA THR A 32 -9.02 -3.55 3.39
C THR A 32 -7.67 -3.80 4.09
N ALA A 33 -7.52 -3.36 5.32
CA ALA A 33 -6.31 -3.63 6.12
C ALA A 33 -6.01 -5.14 6.29
N ASN A 34 -7.05 -6.00 6.21
CA ASN A 34 -6.88 -7.46 6.28
C ASN A 34 -6.23 -8.05 5.02
N ASP A 35 -6.27 -7.31 3.91
CA ASP A 35 -5.66 -7.70 2.65
C ASP A 35 -4.18 -7.27 2.56
N ILE A 36 -3.64 -6.64 3.60
CA ILE A 36 -2.23 -6.30 3.69
C ILE A 36 -1.46 -7.44 4.36
N MET A 37 -0.39 -7.87 3.71
CA MET A 37 0.60 -8.77 4.27
C MET A 37 1.94 -8.07 4.49
N TYR A 38 2.67 -8.49 5.52
CA TYR A 38 4.01 -7.99 5.82
C TYR A 38 5.04 -9.08 5.53
N SER A 39 5.90 -8.86 4.55
CA SER A 39 6.86 -9.87 4.08
C SER A 39 8.16 -9.27 3.60
N SER A 40 9.26 -10.02 3.71
CA SER A 40 10.56 -9.70 3.11
C SER A 40 10.83 -10.50 1.82
N THR A 41 9.93 -11.41 1.45
CA THR A 41 10.14 -12.37 0.34
C THR A 41 10.49 -11.70 -0.99
N PHE A 42 9.87 -10.55 -1.28
CA PHE A 42 9.99 -9.94 -2.61
C PHE A 42 11.24 -9.08 -2.79
N THR A 43 11.76 -8.51 -1.70
CA THR A 43 12.84 -7.52 -1.76
C THR A 43 14.01 -7.82 -0.83
N GLY A 44 13.89 -8.83 0.05
CA GLY A 44 14.82 -9.04 1.15
C GLY A 44 14.64 -8.04 2.32
N VAL A 45 13.83 -7.00 2.11
CA VAL A 45 13.45 -6.01 3.14
C VAL A 45 11.96 -6.12 3.41
N HIS A 46 11.58 -6.11 4.67
CA HIS A 46 10.16 -6.18 5.04
C HIS A 46 9.39 -4.98 4.51
N GLY A 47 8.27 -5.26 3.86
CA GLY A 47 7.34 -4.28 3.32
C GLY A 47 5.90 -4.79 3.41
N ASN A 48 4.96 -3.89 3.26
CA ASN A 48 3.54 -4.20 3.19
C ASN A 48 3.11 -4.37 1.73
N TYR A 49 2.43 -5.47 1.44
CA TYR A 49 1.98 -5.84 0.09
C TYR A 49 0.50 -6.21 0.10
N LEU A 50 -0.18 -5.96 -1.01
CA LEU A 50 -1.56 -6.38 -1.25
C LEU A 50 -1.62 -7.88 -1.54
N LYS A 51 -2.25 -8.66 -0.67
CA LYS A 51 -2.45 -10.11 -0.86
C LYS A 51 -3.07 -10.44 -2.22
N PRO A 52 -4.13 -9.73 -2.69
CA PRO A 52 -4.69 -10.02 -3.99
C PRO A 52 -3.68 -9.91 -5.14
N SER A 53 -2.73 -8.96 -5.08
CA SER A 53 -1.69 -8.83 -6.11
C SER A 53 -0.72 -10.02 -6.09
N VAL A 54 -0.42 -10.55 -4.90
CA VAL A 54 0.42 -11.75 -4.72
C VAL A 54 -0.26 -12.98 -5.31
N VAL A 55 -1.57 -13.13 -5.05
CA VAL A 55 -2.39 -14.22 -5.63
C VAL A 55 -2.45 -14.11 -7.16
N ASN A 56 -2.67 -12.91 -7.69
CA ASN A 56 -2.70 -12.65 -9.14
C ASN A 56 -1.35 -12.95 -9.81
N ALA A 57 -0.24 -12.80 -9.08
CA ALA A 57 1.09 -13.20 -9.53
C ALA A 57 1.34 -14.72 -9.49
N GLY A 58 0.35 -15.51 -9.03
CA GLY A 58 0.42 -16.97 -8.95
C GLY A 58 1.13 -17.49 -7.69
N LEU A 59 1.25 -16.67 -6.65
CA LEU A 59 1.88 -17.04 -5.38
C LEU A 59 0.82 -17.22 -4.29
N ASP A 60 1.14 -18.06 -3.31
CA ASP A 60 0.32 -18.24 -2.11
C ASP A 60 0.80 -17.31 -1.00
N PRO A 61 -0.01 -16.29 -0.60
CA PRO A 61 0.38 -15.35 0.45
C PRO A 61 0.67 -15.99 1.80
N ASP A 62 0.06 -17.14 2.08
CA ASP A 62 0.19 -17.86 3.35
C ASP A 62 1.38 -18.84 3.34
N ASN A 63 1.98 -19.09 2.18
CA ASN A 63 3.08 -20.05 2.01
C ASN A 63 4.21 -19.49 1.13
N LEU A 64 4.70 -18.31 1.47
CA LEU A 64 5.80 -17.68 0.74
C LEU A 64 7.15 -18.18 1.24
N PRO A 65 8.13 -18.40 0.33
CA PRO A 65 9.49 -18.74 0.73
C PRO A 65 10.13 -17.61 1.54
N TYR A 66 10.84 -17.96 2.60
CA TYR A 66 11.60 -16.99 3.38
C TYR A 66 12.80 -16.49 2.57
N ALA A 67 12.92 -15.18 2.38
CA ALA A 67 14.10 -14.58 1.77
C ALA A 67 15.11 -14.17 2.85
N ASP A 68 16.36 -14.63 2.74
CA ASP A 68 17.42 -14.23 3.65
C ASP A 68 17.88 -12.80 3.34
N LYS A 69 18.24 -12.04 4.40
CA LYS A 69 18.79 -10.67 4.27
C LYS A 69 20.06 -10.58 3.43
N ASN A 70 20.78 -11.70 3.29
CA ASN A 70 21.99 -11.78 2.44
C ASN A 70 21.67 -11.83 0.94
N ASP A 71 20.40 -12.07 0.57
CA ASP A 71 19.93 -12.05 -0.81
C ASP A 71 19.42 -10.67 -1.25
N MET A 72 19.83 -9.60 -0.57
CA MET A 72 19.52 -8.22 -0.96
C MET A 72 20.18 -7.84 -2.28
N ASN A 73 19.72 -8.45 -3.33
CA ASN A 73 20.04 -8.08 -4.70
C ASN A 73 18.83 -7.36 -5.30
N PHE A 74 18.90 -6.06 -5.36
CA PHE A 74 17.94 -5.24 -6.10
C PHE A 74 17.83 -5.61 -7.60
N GLY A 75 18.33 -6.72 -7.99
CA GLY A 75 18.34 -7.16 -9.39
C GLY A 75 18.61 -8.63 -9.69
N SER A 76 18.96 -9.53 -8.77
CA SER A 76 19.47 -10.82 -9.25
C SER A 76 19.38 -12.07 -8.39
N SER A 77 18.72 -12.15 -7.25
CA SER A 77 18.75 -13.42 -6.50
C SER A 77 17.49 -13.72 -5.70
N GLY A 78 16.92 -14.86 -5.98
CA GLY A 78 15.89 -15.52 -5.17
C GLY A 78 14.85 -16.26 -5.99
N MET A 79 14.34 -15.68 -7.04
CA MET A 79 13.49 -16.35 -8.03
C MET A 79 14.07 -16.06 -9.40
N GLY A 80 14.75 -17.04 -10.01
CA GLY A 80 15.57 -16.88 -11.19
C GLY A 80 14.89 -16.18 -12.38
N GLY A 81 15.56 -15.20 -12.97
CA GLY A 81 15.30 -14.69 -14.31
C GLY A 81 14.02 -13.87 -14.50
N ASP A 82 13.24 -14.23 -15.48
CA ASP A 82 12.04 -13.50 -15.96
C ASP A 82 10.91 -13.36 -14.93
N ASN A 83 10.80 -14.25 -13.96
CA ASN A 83 9.76 -14.22 -12.94
C ASN A 83 9.97 -13.10 -11.90
N GLN A 84 11.21 -12.70 -11.63
CA GLN A 84 11.51 -11.63 -10.68
C GLN A 84 11.16 -10.23 -11.23
N LYS A 85 11.39 -10.01 -12.54
CA LYS A 85 10.94 -8.79 -13.21
C LYS A 85 9.43 -8.66 -13.25
N LYS A 86 8.71 -9.78 -13.30
CA LYS A 86 7.23 -9.81 -13.20
C LYS A 86 6.76 -9.50 -11.79
N ALA A 87 7.40 -10.04 -10.75
CA ALA A 87 7.00 -9.81 -9.36
C ALA A 87 7.00 -8.31 -9.00
N TRP A 88 8.01 -7.55 -9.40
CA TRP A 88 8.08 -6.10 -9.18
C TRP A 88 7.00 -5.29 -9.92
N LYS A 89 6.52 -5.82 -11.04
CA LYS A 89 5.50 -5.17 -11.85
C LYS A 89 4.09 -5.46 -11.33
N ASP A 90 3.89 -6.66 -10.80
CA ASP A 90 2.56 -7.22 -10.56
C ASP A 90 2.25 -7.40 -9.05
N ILE A 91 3.25 -7.30 -8.16
CA ILE A 91 3.07 -7.32 -6.70
C ILE A 91 3.15 -5.90 -6.16
N TRP A 92 2.03 -5.43 -5.59
CA TRP A 92 1.84 -4.03 -5.24
C TRP A 92 1.90 -3.80 -3.73
N GLY A 93 2.61 -2.71 -3.35
CA GLY A 93 2.72 -2.29 -1.96
C GLY A 93 1.55 -1.41 -1.54
N SER A 94 1.15 -1.48 -0.26
CA SER A 94 0.13 -0.60 0.28
C SER A 94 0.26 -0.47 1.79
N GLY A 95 -0.07 0.71 2.33
CA GLY A 95 -0.15 0.93 3.77
C GLY A 95 -1.44 0.42 4.38
N GLN A 96 -1.44 0.26 5.69
CA GLN A 96 -2.59 -0.26 6.46
C GLN A 96 -3.84 0.63 6.42
N GLY A 97 -3.72 1.91 6.02
CA GLY A 97 -4.81 2.86 5.96
C GLY A 97 -5.74 2.74 4.74
N ILE A 98 -5.60 1.71 3.91
CA ILE A 98 -6.39 1.59 2.66
C ILE A 98 -7.89 1.42 2.88
N GLY A 99 -8.30 0.86 4.00
CA GLY A 99 -9.72 0.63 4.30
C GLY A 99 -10.60 1.88 4.34
N ASN A 100 -10.01 3.07 4.26
CA ASN A 100 -10.70 4.35 4.18
C ASN A 100 -10.76 4.94 2.75
N LEU A 101 -10.29 4.20 1.75
CA LEU A 101 -10.26 4.63 0.36
C LEU A 101 -11.34 3.87 -0.42
N HIS A 102 -12.34 4.60 -0.93
CA HIS A 102 -13.51 4.01 -1.58
C HIS A 102 -13.70 4.45 -3.03
N GLU A 103 -12.80 5.31 -3.53
CA GLU A 103 -12.84 5.85 -4.87
C GLU A 103 -11.44 6.30 -5.32
N VAL A 104 -11.28 6.61 -6.59
CA VAL A 104 -10.08 7.18 -7.21
C VAL A 104 -10.36 8.65 -7.51
N PRO A 105 -10.15 9.57 -6.57
CA PRO A 105 -10.40 10.99 -6.74
C PRO A 105 -9.27 11.69 -7.51
N SER A 106 -9.48 12.95 -7.89
CA SER A 106 -8.36 13.82 -8.25
C SER A 106 -7.45 14.08 -7.05
N VAL A 107 -6.18 14.43 -7.29
CA VAL A 107 -5.26 14.84 -6.20
C VAL A 107 -5.82 16.02 -5.41
N ARG A 108 -6.50 16.96 -6.08
CA ARG A 108 -7.15 18.10 -5.41
C ARG A 108 -8.19 17.62 -4.40
N ASP A 109 -9.12 16.77 -4.85
CA ASP A 109 -10.21 16.29 -3.99
C ASP A 109 -9.66 15.43 -2.84
N ALA A 110 -8.61 14.63 -3.09
CA ALA A 110 -7.92 13.87 -2.04
C ALA A 110 -7.30 14.77 -0.98
N VAL A 111 -6.70 15.91 -1.36
CA VAL A 111 -6.13 16.89 -0.43
C VAL A 111 -7.23 17.62 0.34
N ASP A 112 -8.28 18.08 -0.36
CA ASP A 112 -9.40 18.79 0.25
C ASP A 112 -10.12 17.89 1.28
N ALA A 113 -10.29 16.60 0.97
CA ALA A 113 -10.82 15.61 1.90
C ALA A 113 -9.92 15.43 3.14
N LEU A 114 -8.60 15.33 2.96
CA LEU A 114 -7.65 15.25 4.09
C LEU A 114 -7.72 16.46 5.02
N VAL A 115 -7.84 17.66 4.46
CA VAL A 115 -8.00 18.89 5.24
C VAL A 115 -9.32 18.87 6.02
N GLY A 116 -10.41 18.47 5.35
CA GLY A 116 -11.72 18.34 5.99
C GLY A 116 -11.72 17.34 7.15
N GLU A 117 -11.21 16.14 6.92
CA GLU A 117 -11.06 15.08 7.93
C GLU A 117 -10.22 15.55 9.15
N TYR A 118 -9.14 16.29 8.89
CA TYR A 118 -8.30 16.86 9.97
C TYR A 118 -9.07 17.87 10.81
N GLU A 119 -9.79 18.81 10.18
CA GLU A 119 -10.55 19.83 10.90
C GLU A 119 -11.75 19.22 11.68
N GLU A 120 -12.40 18.21 11.14
CA GLU A 120 -13.45 17.46 11.83
C GLU A 120 -12.90 16.70 13.05
N ALA A 121 -11.77 16.01 12.89
CA ALA A 121 -11.13 15.30 14.00
C ALA A 121 -10.70 16.25 15.11
N LYS A 122 -10.17 17.43 14.76
CA LYS A 122 -9.79 18.47 15.73
C LYS A 122 -11.01 18.99 16.53
N LYS A 123 -12.11 19.32 15.82
CA LYS A 123 -13.36 19.74 16.48
C LYS A 123 -13.92 18.66 17.42
N ALA A 124 -13.84 17.39 16.99
CA ALA A 124 -14.32 16.28 17.81
C ALA A 124 -13.47 16.11 19.10
N LEU A 125 -12.18 16.38 19.06
CA LEU A 125 -11.31 16.36 20.24
C LEU A 125 -11.60 17.52 21.17
N ASP A 126 -11.77 18.74 20.65
CA ASP A 126 -12.10 19.93 21.44
C ASP A 126 -13.40 19.75 22.21
N THR A 127 -14.42 19.15 21.56
CA THR A 127 -15.71 18.85 22.19
C THR A 127 -15.63 17.82 23.32
N LYS A 128 -14.70 16.86 23.23
CA LYS A 128 -14.51 15.82 24.26
C LYS A 128 -13.64 16.31 25.43
N SER A 129 -12.93 17.42 25.25
CA SER A 129 -12.03 18.00 26.26
C SER A 129 -12.71 19.06 27.12
N ALA A 130 -13.94 19.45 26.77
CA ALA A 130 -14.77 20.41 27.50
C ALA A 130 -15.72 19.69 28.47
#